data_bb7ce7fa0b18525dc6ca558bf7cc0aa6
#
_entry.id   bb7ce7fa0b18525dc6ca558bf7cc0aa6
#
_cell.length_a   1.000
_cell.length_b   1.000
_cell.length_c   1.000
_cell.angle_alpha   90.00
_cell.angle_beta   90.00
_cell.angle_gamma   90.00
#
_symmetry.space_group_name_H-M   'P 1'
#
loop_
_entity.id
_entity.type
_entity.pdbx_description
1 polymer ?
#
loop_
_entity_poly.entity_id
_entity_poly.type
_entity_poly.pdbx_seq_one_letter_code
_entity_poly.pdbx_strand_id
1 'polypeptide(L)'
;MTEQMQDVQLEHQKFVEDLGDWQRSHNCGQLTLADDQAEVCLMGWVQYRRDHGGLIFVDLRDRDGLTQVVFSPDIAPSAHENAHILRSEYVLAVKGKVRPRPVGMVNSTMVTGEIEVVAYEWKLLNTSKTPPFPIEDRCDAGENLRLAWRYLDLRRPRMQANLRLRHKVAQTIRRYLDEGGFVEVETPVLTKSTPEGARDFLVPSRLNPGEFYALPQSPQLFKQMLMVSGLDRYFQIVRCFRDEDLRADRQPEFTQVDIEMSFVDEEKVMSMAEGLMARVFKDVMGKELSLPFPRMRWDEAMSRYGVDKPDTRFGLELKDITGIVRGSGFKLFAQAKLVKAMKVPGGESMTRKEIDAFTEFVKIYGAQGLAWIKIKAGEWQSPIAKFLSDEERKGIAEALDLQVGDIVFFQAGEPDMVNAALGNLRVHLKLIPEDSFNFLWVTDFPLYEYDQEEKRYVACHHPFTSPAPGHLELMTSDPAKARARAYDMVLNGNEVGGGSIRIHSGDVQRKMFEALGFTPEQAETQFGFLIQALEQGAPPHGGLAFGLDRLIMLLAGAASIRDVIAFPKTQKATCLLTEAPAPVAGKQLRELGLRLREQPAKEGEAKKSEEAAQA
;
A
#
# COMPACT_ATOMS: atom_id res chain seq x y z
N MET A 1 -25.89 -14.12 20.26
CA MET A 1 -27.24 -13.80 19.69
C MET A 1 -28.24 -14.67 20.40
N THR A 2 -29.27 -14.10 21.00
CA THR A 2 -30.31 -14.86 21.71
C THR A 2 -31.17 -15.63 20.71
N GLU A 3 -31.66 -16.82 21.07
CA GLU A 3 -32.60 -17.64 20.26
C GLU A 3 -33.78 -16.80 19.73
N GLN A 4 -34.29 -15.86 20.53
CA GLN A 4 -35.36 -14.93 20.12
C GLN A 4 -35.04 -14.08 18.86
N MET A 5 -33.79 -13.72 18.60
CA MET A 5 -33.43 -12.95 17.40
C MET A 5 -33.37 -13.82 16.13
N GLN A 6 -33.09 -15.12 16.28
CA GLN A 6 -33.13 -16.08 15.17
C GLN A 6 -34.58 -16.39 14.78
N ASP A 7 -35.47 -16.51 15.75
CA ASP A 7 -36.91 -16.77 15.52
C ASP A 7 -37.58 -15.61 14.75
N VAL A 8 -37.32 -14.37 15.11
CA VAL A 8 -37.87 -13.19 14.41
C VAL A 8 -37.40 -13.12 12.96
N GLN A 9 -36.14 -13.48 12.66
CA GLN A 9 -35.65 -13.50 11.28
C GLN A 9 -36.33 -14.60 10.45
N LEU A 10 -36.52 -15.78 11.03
CA LEU A 10 -37.22 -16.90 10.37
C LEU A 10 -38.69 -16.57 10.08
N GLU A 11 -39.35 -15.84 10.98
CA GLU A 11 -40.71 -15.35 10.73
C GLU A 11 -40.76 -14.33 9.56
N HIS A 12 -39.82 -13.41 9.50
CA HIS A 12 -39.77 -12.40 8.43
C HIS A 12 -39.38 -12.99 7.08
N GLN A 13 -38.67 -14.13 7.04
CA GLN A 13 -38.32 -14.83 5.80
C GLN A 13 -39.55 -15.23 4.96
N LYS A 14 -40.72 -15.38 5.59
CA LYS A 14 -41.99 -15.70 4.90
C LYS A 14 -42.50 -14.55 4.03
N PHE A 15 -42.03 -13.34 4.27
CA PHE A 15 -42.39 -12.13 3.52
C PHE A 15 -41.42 -11.80 2.37
N VAL A 16 -40.38 -12.63 2.17
CA VAL A 16 -39.42 -12.44 1.08
C VAL A 16 -40.12 -12.73 -0.25
N GLU A 17 -40.00 -11.76 -1.15
CA GLU A 17 -40.59 -11.79 -2.48
C GLU A 17 -39.53 -11.78 -3.57
N ASP A 18 -39.85 -12.35 -4.72
CA ASP A 18 -39.05 -12.21 -5.91
C ASP A 18 -39.10 -10.78 -6.46
N LEU A 19 -38.00 -10.35 -7.07
CA LEU A 19 -37.92 -9.03 -7.72
C LEU A 19 -38.98 -8.88 -8.81
N GLY A 20 -39.29 -9.95 -9.58
CA GLY A 20 -40.24 -9.93 -10.69
C GLY A 20 -39.78 -8.96 -11.79
N ASP A 21 -40.73 -8.18 -12.29
CA ASP A 21 -40.52 -7.17 -13.34
C ASP A 21 -40.06 -5.79 -12.82
N TRP A 22 -39.80 -5.67 -11.53
CA TRP A 22 -39.33 -4.40 -10.95
C TRP A 22 -37.92 -4.08 -11.41
N GLN A 23 -37.70 -2.86 -11.86
CA GLN A 23 -36.41 -2.35 -12.29
C GLN A 23 -36.04 -1.09 -11.48
N ARG A 24 -34.80 -0.99 -11.03
CA ARG A 24 -34.30 0.20 -10.39
C ARG A 24 -34.27 1.36 -11.38
N SER A 25 -34.93 2.47 -11.06
CA SER A 25 -34.93 3.70 -11.86
C SER A 25 -33.75 4.62 -11.52
N HIS A 26 -33.42 4.76 -10.23
CA HIS A 26 -32.36 5.63 -9.70
C HIS A 26 -31.60 4.94 -8.59
N ASN A 27 -30.33 5.32 -8.40
CA ASN A 27 -29.59 4.97 -7.19
C ASN A 27 -29.93 5.93 -6.04
N CYS A 28 -29.72 5.46 -4.78
CA CYS A 28 -30.13 6.18 -3.58
C CYS A 28 -29.38 7.49 -3.31
N GLY A 29 -28.30 7.81 -4.03
CA GLY A 29 -27.58 9.09 -3.92
C GLY A 29 -27.84 10.07 -5.06
N GLN A 30 -28.76 9.77 -6.00
CA GLN A 30 -28.92 10.52 -7.25
C GLN A 30 -30.05 11.51 -7.25
N LEU A 31 -31.07 11.29 -6.41
CA LEU A 31 -32.29 12.13 -6.40
C LEU A 31 -32.05 13.52 -5.84
N THR A 32 -32.66 14.51 -6.47
CA THR A 32 -32.58 15.93 -6.13
C THR A 32 -33.96 16.59 -6.16
N LEU A 33 -34.05 17.89 -5.82
CA LEU A 33 -35.28 18.66 -5.99
C LEU A 33 -35.80 18.74 -7.43
N ALA A 34 -34.93 18.51 -8.43
CA ALA A 34 -35.35 18.46 -9.83
C ALA A 34 -36.23 17.24 -10.14
N ASP A 35 -36.18 16.22 -9.29
CA ASP A 35 -36.96 14.98 -9.42
C ASP A 35 -38.31 15.06 -8.66
N ASP A 36 -38.69 16.24 -8.14
CA ASP A 36 -39.98 16.41 -7.43
C ASP A 36 -41.14 15.88 -8.25
N GLN A 37 -42.03 15.14 -7.58
CA GLN A 37 -43.17 14.43 -8.17
C GLN A 37 -42.85 13.26 -9.09
N ALA A 38 -41.55 12.93 -9.32
CA ALA A 38 -41.18 11.76 -10.10
C ALA A 38 -41.57 10.46 -9.38
N GLU A 39 -42.07 9.48 -10.13
CA GLU A 39 -42.22 8.11 -9.66
C GLU A 39 -40.90 7.37 -9.82
N VAL A 40 -40.43 6.76 -8.73
CA VAL A 40 -39.14 6.09 -8.71
C VAL A 40 -39.25 4.69 -8.11
N CYS A 41 -38.34 3.83 -8.56
CA CYS A 41 -38.10 2.53 -7.97
C CYS A 41 -36.66 2.50 -7.43
N LEU A 42 -36.51 2.50 -6.10
CA LEU A 42 -35.24 2.41 -5.42
C LEU A 42 -35.01 1.00 -4.91
N MET A 43 -33.76 0.53 -4.89
CA MET A 43 -33.38 -0.77 -4.36
C MET A 43 -32.09 -0.65 -3.55
N GLY A 44 -32.10 -1.22 -2.35
CA GLY A 44 -30.95 -1.09 -1.46
C GLY A 44 -31.14 -1.83 -0.14
N TRP A 45 -30.30 -1.47 0.81
CA TRP A 45 -30.30 -1.98 2.18
C TRP A 45 -30.87 -0.96 3.14
N VAL A 46 -31.67 -1.40 4.11
CA VAL A 46 -32.12 -0.58 5.23
C VAL A 46 -30.94 -0.21 6.12
N GLN A 47 -30.49 1.05 6.08
CA GLN A 47 -29.45 1.54 6.99
C GLN A 47 -30.04 1.75 8.39
N TYR A 48 -31.07 2.56 8.48
CA TYR A 48 -31.80 2.87 9.70
C TYR A 48 -33.31 2.83 9.45
N ARG A 49 -34.04 2.40 10.48
CA ARG A 49 -35.49 2.51 10.54
C ARG A 49 -35.89 3.27 11.80
N ARG A 50 -36.80 4.21 11.68
CA ARG A 50 -37.32 5.04 12.76
C ARG A 50 -38.84 5.15 12.69
N ASP A 51 -39.54 5.05 13.81
CA ASP A 51 -40.95 5.31 13.94
C ASP A 51 -41.13 6.66 14.62
N HIS A 52 -41.82 7.59 13.97
CA HIS A 52 -42.05 8.92 14.54
C HIS A 52 -43.38 9.51 14.02
N GLY A 53 -44.24 9.93 14.95
CA GLY A 53 -45.51 10.60 14.60
C GLY A 53 -46.44 9.73 13.74
N GLY A 54 -46.44 8.40 13.89
CA GLY A 54 -47.26 7.49 13.11
C GLY A 54 -46.71 7.19 11.71
N LEU A 55 -45.53 7.73 11.35
CA LEU A 55 -44.84 7.46 10.11
C LEU A 55 -43.66 6.54 10.36
N ILE A 56 -43.33 5.67 9.38
CA ILE A 56 -42.09 4.88 9.39
C ILE A 56 -41.13 5.52 8.41
N PHE A 57 -39.94 5.85 8.88
CA PHE A 57 -38.83 6.38 8.09
C PHE A 57 -37.78 5.31 7.93
N VAL A 58 -37.32 5.10 6.70
CA VAL A 58 -36.25 4.19 6.34
C VAL A 58 -35.19 4.96 5.57
N ASP A 59 -33.95 4.97 6.06
CA ASP A 59 -32.83 5.42 5.27
C ASP A 59 -32.36 4.23 4.42
N LEU A 60 -32.71 4.25 3.14
CA LEU A 60 -32.35 3.22 2.18
C LEU A 60 -30.98 3.54 1.57
N ARG A 61 -30.06 2.58 1.66
CA ARG A 61 -28.67 2.72 1.20
C ARG A 61 -28.39 1.83 0.00
N ASP A 62 -27.68 2.39 -0.96
CA ASP A 62 -26.99 1.61 -1.98
C ASP A 62 -25.53 2.05 -2.13
N ARG A 63 -24.89 1.71 -3.25
CA ARG A 63 -23.49 2.07 -3.50
C ARG A 63 -23.26 3.57 -3.72
N ASP A 64 -24.28 4.35 -4.06
CA ASP A 64 -24.16 5.76 -4.43
C ASP A 64 -24.58 6.70 -3.30
N GLY A 65 -25.27 6.19 -2.28
CA GLY A 65 -25.64 7.00 -1.12
C GLY A 65 -26.87 6.50 -0.37
N LEU A 66 -27.54 7.45 0.24
CA LEU A 66 -28.72 7.25 1.09
C LEU A 66 -29.89 8.09 0.56
N THR A 67 -31.09 7.52 0.57
CA THR A 67 -32.35 8.26 0.39
C THR A 67 -33.31 7.92 1.53
N GLN A 68 -33.93 8.94 2.13
CA GLN A 68 -35.01 8.72 3.09
C GLN A 68 -36.27 8.27 2.36
N VAL A 69 -36.80 7.13 2.75
CA VAL A 69 -38.11 6.61 2.33
C VAL A 69 -39.10 6.76 3.47
N VAL A 70 -40.28 7.24 3.17
CA VAL A 70 -41.35 7.48 4.16
C VAL A 70 -42.53 6.57 3.86
N PHE A 71 -42.95 5.79 4.84
CA PHE A 71 -44.19 5.03 4.79
C PHE A 71 -45.26 5.76 5.64
N SER A 72 -46.33 6.16 4.97
CA SER A 72 -47.43 6.92 5.60
C SER A 72 -48.70 6.09 5.58
N PRO A 73 -49.40 5.94 6.71
CA PRO A 73 -50.69 5.26 6.77
C PRO A 73 -51.77 5.99 5.99
N ASP A 74 -51.66 7.33 5.84
CA ASP A 74 -52.62 8.13 5.10
C ASP A 74 -52.52 7.98 3.59
N ILE A 75 -51.32 7.57 3.07
CA ILE A 75 -51.06 7.47 1.63
C ILE A 75 -51.15 6.00 1.17
N ALA A 76 -50.54 5.10 1.93
CA ALA A 76 -50.48 3.68 1.60
C ALA A 76 -50.59 2.82 2.87
N PRO A 77 -51.81 2.65 3.46
CA PRO A 77 -52.01 1.95 4.72
C PRO A 77 -51.37 0.56 4.79
N SER A 78 -51.56 -0.25 3.75
CA SER A 78 -50.97 -1.61 3.73
C SER A 78 -49.44 -1.62 3.63
N ALA A 79 -48.86 -0.68 2.86
CA ALA A 79 -47.41 -0.54 2.78
C ALA A 79 -46.80 -0.11 4.11
N HIS A 80 -47.48 0.79 4.82
CA HIS A 80 -47.09 1.24 6.15
C HIS A 80 -47.19 0.10 7.20
N GLU A 81 -48.32 -0.61 7.25
CA GLU A 81 -48.52 -1.71 8.19
C GLU A 81 -47.44 -2.77 8.02
N ASN A 82 -47.16 -3.20 6.77
CA ASN A 82 -46.14 -4.19 6.49
C ASN A 82 -44.73 -3.69 6.79
N ALA A 83 -44.43 -2.38 6.74
CA ALA A 83 -43.11 -1.81 6.99
C ALA A 83 -42.65 -1.95 8.46
N HIS A 84 -43.51 -2.33 9.40
CA HIS A 84 -43.15 -2.63 10.79
C HIS A 84 -42.17 -3.81 10.94
N ILE A 85 -42.13 -4.74 9.97
CA ILE A 85 -41.20 -5.88 10.01
C ILE A 85 -39.77 -5.49 9.63
N LEU A 86 -39.55 -4.33 9.00
CA LEU A 86 -38.26 -3.91 8.48
C LEU A 86 -37.20 -3.82 9.60
N ARG A 87 -36.01 -4.30 9.29
CA ARG A 87 -34.84 -4.25 10.20
C ARG A 87 -33.60 -3.80 9.43
N SER A 88 -32.58 -3.40 10.16
CA SER A 88 -31.29 -2.98 9.57
C SER A 88 -30.72 -4.06 8.65
N GLU A 89 -30.16 -3.64 7.53
CA GLU A 89 -29.55 -4.45 6.47
C GLU A 89 -30.52 -5.39 5.71
N TYR A 90 -31.84 -5.28 5.92
CA TYR A 90 -32.82 -5.93 5.03
C TYR A 90 -32.72 -5.32 3.63
N VAL A 91 -32.92 -6.14 2.61
CA VAL A 91 -32.83 -5.72 1.20
C VAL A 91 -34.23 -5.41 0.69
N LEU A 92 -34.44 -4.17 0.24
CA LEU A 92 -35.74 -3.69 -0.22
C LEU A 92 -35.70 -3.26 -1.68
N ALA A 93 -36.83 -3.43 -2.34
CA ALA A 93 -37.25 -2.65 -3.50
C ALA A 93 -38.45 -1.80 -3.10
N VAL A 94 -38.41 -0.50 -3.42
CA VAL A 94 -39.45 0.47 -3.02
C VAL A 94 -39.87 1.27 -4.24
N LYS A 95 -41.16 1.28 -4.57
CA LYS A 95 -41.77 2.22 -5.49
C LYS A 95 -42.39 3.36 -4.68
N GLY A 96 -42.14 4.57 -5.11
CA GLY A 96 -42.62 5.75 -4.41
C GLY A 96 -42.50 7.00 -5.25
N LYS A 97 -42.97 8.10 -4.68
CA LYS A 97 -42.96 9.42 -5.28
C LYS A 97 -41.99 10.33 -4.57
N VAL A 98 -41.14 11.00 -5.30
CA VAL A 98 -40.21 11.99 -4.75
C VAL A 98 -40.98 13.22 -4.33
N ARG A 99 -40.65 13.77 -3.14
CA ARG A 99 -41.14 15.08 -2.70
C ARG A 99 -40.08 15.84 -1.91
N PRO A 100 -40.15 17.18 -1.87
CA PRO A 100 -39.35 17.96 -0.92
C PRO A 100 -39.64 17.56 0.51
N ARG A 101 -38.62 17.55 1.37
CA ARG A 101 -38.84 17.39 2.81
C ARG A 101 -39.62 18.58 3.37
N PRO A 102 -40.42 18.38 4.41
CA PRO A 102 -41.12 19.47 5.09
C PRO A 102 -40.15 20.57 5.52
N VAL A 103 -40.67 21.82 5.56
CA VAL A 103 -39.88 22.98 5.98
C VAL A 103 -39.25 22.72 7.38
N GLY A 104 -37.97 22.97 7.51
CA GLY A 104 -37.19 22.71 8.73
C GLY A 104 -36.70 21.27 8.92
N MET A 105 -37.01 20.36 8.01
CA MET A 105 -36.60 18.94 8.07
C MET A 105 -35.51 18.56 7.04
N VAL A 106 -34.94 19.57 6.37
CA VAL A 106 -33.79 19.34 5.44
C VAL A 106 -32.59 18.79 6.22
N ASN A 107 -32.00 17.75 5.73
CA ASN A 107 -30.81 17.13 6.32
C ASN A 107 -29.55 17.42 5.49
N SER A 108 -28.78 18.42 5.88
CA SER A 108 -27.56 18.84 5.18
C SER A 108 -26.42 17.82 5.21
N THR A 109 -26.53 16.76 6.01
CA THR A 109 -25.50 15.69 6.05
C THR A 109 -25.71 14.61 5.00
N MET A 110 -26.85 14.62 4.31
CA MET A 110 -27.17 13.70 3.22
C MET A 110 -27.17 14.44 1.88
N VAL A 111 -26.61 13.84 0.84
CA VAL A 111 -26.64 14.39 -0.53
C VAL A 111 -28.07 14.59 -1.01
N THR A 112 -28.97 13.64 -0.68
CA THR A 112 -30.40 13.69 -0.98
C THR A 112 -31.23 14.32 0.13
N GLY A 113 -30.63 15.12 1.01
CA GLY A 113 -31.25 15.60 2.24
C GLY A 113 -32.37 16.63 2.05
N GLU A 114 -32.54 17.18 0.87
CA GLU A 114 -33.64 18.12 0.54
C GLU A 114 -34.93 17.40 0.14
N ILE A 115 -34.84 16.10 -0.22
CA ILE A 115 -35.97 15.30 -0.68
C ILE A 115 -36.18 14.07 0.20
N GLU A 116 -37.34 13.46 0.04
CA GLU A 116 -37.68 12.14 0.53
C GLU A 116 -38.58 11.42 -0.49
N VAL A 117 -38.62 10.09 -0.42
CA VAL A 117 -39.48 9.27 -1.27
C VAL A 117 -40.63 8.74 -0.44
N VAL A 118 -41.87 9.09 -0.80
CA VAL A 118 -43.08 8.55 -0.17
C VAL A 118 -43.40 7.21 -0.85
N ALA A 119 -43.25 6.14 -0.11
CA ALA A 119 -43.50 4.79 -0.59
C ALA A 119 -45.00 4.50 -0.70
N TYR A 120 -45.42 3.90 -1.79
CA TYR A 120 -46.76 3.35 -1.96
C TYR A 120 -46.77 1.83 -2.16
N GLU A 121 -45.64 1.25 -2.58
CA GLU A 121 -45.44 -0.19 -2.73
C GLU A 121 -44.00 -0.56 -2.41
N TRP A 122 -43.78 -1.72 -1.82
CA TRP A 122 -42.43 -2.21 -1.55
C TRP A 122 -42.40 -3.73 -1.49
N LYS A 123 -41.22 -4.30 -1.71
CA LYS A 123 -40.94 -5.73 -1.59
C LYS A 123 -39.76 -5.95 -0.65
N LEU A 124 -39.86 -6.97 0.19
CA LEU A 124 -38.73 -7.51 0.92
C LEU A 124 -38.01 -8.52 0.03
N LEU A 125 -36.83 -8.16 -0.45
CA LEU A 125 -36.04 -9.02 -1.33
C LEU A 125 -35.17 -10.02 -0.54
N ASN A 126 -34.73 -9.67 0.66
CA ASN A 126 -34.04 -10.58 1.56
C ASN A 126 -34.01 -10.01 2.98
N THR A 127 -33.91 -10.90 3.94
CA THR A 127 -33.66 -10.57 5.35
C THR A 127 -32.15 -10.53 5.64
N SER A 128 -31.74 -9.99 6.80
CA SER A 128 -30.36 -9.99 7.27
C SER A 128 -30.31 -10.34 8.75
N LYS A 129 -29.27 -11.09 9.13
CA LYS A 129 -28.88 -11.15 10.55
C LYS A 129 -28.35 -9.79 11.01
N THR A 130 -28.42 -9.51 12.31
CA THR A 130 -27.82 -8.31 12.86
C THR A 130 -26.31 -8.30 12.53
N PRO A 131 -25.80 -7.26 11.85
CA PRO A 131 -24.38 -7.17 11.55
C PRO A 131 -23.52 -7.16 12.82
N PRO A 132 -22.31 -7.72 12.80
CA PRO A 132 -21.42 -7.71 13.95
C PRO A 132 -20.85 -6.31 14.29
N PHE A 133 -21.04 -5.34 13.40
CA PHE A 133 -20.68 -3.93 13.56
C PHE A 133 -21.59 -3.05 12.68
N PRO A 134 -21.77 -1.77 13.03
CA PRO A 134 -22.55 -0.83 12.22
C PRO A 134 -21.85 -0.54 10.88
N ILE A 135 -22.64 -0.42 9.80
CA ILE A 135 -22.16 -0.13 8.45
C ILE A 135 -21.98 1.37 8.26
N GLU A 136 -21.03 1.93 8.97
CA GLU A 136 -20.70 3.37 8.96
C GLU A 136 -19.20 3.60 9.14
N ASP A 137 -18.67 4.78 8.75
CA ASP A 137 -17.23 5.03 8.79
C ASP A 137 -16.69 5.27 10.20
N ARG A 138 -17.53 5.73 11.13
CA ARG A 138 -17.19 5.90 12.56
C ARG A 138 -17.44 4.61 13.36
N CYS A 139 -16.89 3.51 12.88
CA CYS A 139 -17.05 2.19 13.47
C CYS A 139 -15.81 1.81 14.30
N ASP A 140 -16.00 1.46 15.58
CA ASP A 140 -14.92 1.04 16.50
C ASP A 140 -14.53 -0.45 16.35
N ALA A 141 -15.09 -1.16 15.37
CA ALA A 141 -14.77 -2.57 15.13
C ALA A 141 -13.30 -2.76 14.75
N GLY A 142 -12.62 -3.64 15.44
CA GLY A 142 -11.23 -3.99 15.18
C GLY A 142 -11.03 -4.55 13.77
N GLU A 143 -9.82 -4.39 13.23
CA GLU A 143 -9.48 -4.80 11.85
C GLU A 143 -9.81 -6.27 11.58
N ASN A 144 -9.48 -7.18 12.50
CA ASN A 144 -9.73 -8.61 12.30
C ASN A 144 -11.23 -8.94 12.15
N LEU A 145 -12.11 -8.29 12.92
CA LEU A 145 -13.55 -8.46 12.78
C LEU A 145 -14.04 -7.95 11.43
N ARG A 146 -13.56 -6.78 11.00
CA ARG A 146 -13.89 -6.21 9.68
C ARG A 146 -13.38 -7.07 8.52
N LEU A 147 -12.20 -7.69 8.66
CA LEU A 147 -11.65 -8.61 7.64
C LEU A 147 -12.41 -9.95 7.60
N ALA A 148 -12.87 -10.48 8.73
CA ALA A 148 -13.69 -11.67 8.77
C ALA A 148 -15.07 -11.47 8.11
N TRP A 149 -15.64 -10.26 8.27
CA TRP A 149 -16.92 -9.86 7.66
C TRP A 149 -16.71 -8.85 6.54
N ARG A 150 -15.70 -9.07 5.72
CA ARG A 150 -15.23 -8.09 4.73
C ARG A 150 -16.31 -7.61 3.77
N TYR A 151 -17.24 -8.45 3.37
CA TYR A 151 -18.38 -8.08 2.51
C TYR A 151 -19.33 -7.08 3.19
N LEU A 152 -19.40 -7.03 4.52
CA LEU A 152 -20.11 -5.98 5.25
C LEU A 152 -19.26 -4.70 5.37
N ASP A 153 -17.98 -4.84 5.68
CA ASP A 153 -17.04 -3.71 5.73
C ASP A 153 -16.99 -2.95 4.38
N LEU A 154 -17.04 -3.68 3.26
CA LEU A 154 -17.10 -3.10 1.91
C LEU A 154 -18.39 -2.32 1.61
N ARG A 155 -19.44 -2.42 2.42
CA ARG A 155 -20.65 -1.58 2.31
C ARG A 155 -20.44 -0.17 2.88
N ARG A 156 -19.40 0.06 3.68
CA ARG A 156 -19.12 1.36 4.28
C ARG A 156 -18.76 2.39 3.21
N PRO A 157 -19.21 3.65 3.34
CA PRO A 157 -18.99 4.69 2.33
C PRO A 157 -17.52 4.87 1.94
N ARG A 158 -16.61 4.93 2.92
CA ARG A 158 -15.17 5.07 2.69
C ARG A 158 -14.61 3.90 1.87
N MET A 159 -15.02 2.67 2.19
CA MET A 159 -14.56 1.48 1.47
C MET A 159 -15.06 1.47 0.02
N GLN A 160 -16.31 1.87 -0.21
CA GLN A 160 -16.88 2.05 -1.54
C GLN A 160 -16.11 3.13 -2.32
N ALA A 161 -15.82 4.27 -1.69
CA ALA A 161 -15.05 5.35 -2.29
C ALA A 161 -13.63 4.90 -2.69
N ASN A 162 -12.94 4.14 -1.83
CA ASN A 162 -11.60 3.62 -2.10
C ASN A 162 -11.57 2.68 -3.33
N LEU A 163 -12.54 1.76 -3.44
CA LEU A 163 -12.62 0.86 -4.60
C LEU A 163 -12.97 1.60 -5.90
N ARG A 164 -13.83 2.62 -5.83
CA ARG A 164 -14.13 3.48 -6.98
C ARG A 164 -12.94 4.33 -7.39
N LEU A 165 -12.19 4.87 -6.43
CA LEU A 165 -10.93 5.58 -6.68
C LEU A 165 -9.95 4.66 -7.42
N ARG A 166 -9.76 3.43 -6.92
CA ARG A 166 -8.92 2.41 -7.56
C ARG A 166 -9.34 2.15 -9.01
N HIS A 167 -10.63 1.96 -9.24
CA HIS A 167 -11.18 1.77 -10.58
C HIS A 167 -10.87 2.95 -11.50
N LYS A 168 -11.15 4.19 -11.06
CA LYS A 168 -10.90 5.40 -11.85
C LYS A 168 -9.42 5.56 -12.19
N VAL A 169 -8.52 5.35 -11.22
CA VAL A 169 -7.06 5.40 -11.44
C VAL A 169 -6.64 4.37 -12.47
N ALA A 170 -7.06 3.11 -12.32
CA ALA A 170 -6.71 2.04 -13.27
C ALA A 170 -7.21 2.35 -14.69
N GLN A 171 -8.43 2.89 -14.85
CA GLN A 171 -8.96 3.29 -16.16
C GLN A 171 -8.20 4.48 -16.77
N THR A 172 -7.80 5.44 -15.95
CA THR A 172 -7.01 6.59 -16.42
C THR A 172 -5.61 6.16 -16.87
N ILE A 173 -4.98 5.24 -16.14
CA ILE A 173 -3.68 4.65 -16.51
C ILE A 173 -3.80 3.93 -17.86
N ARG A 174 -4.81 3.08 -18.06
CA ARG A 174 -5.02 2.38 -19.34
C ARG A 174 -5.18 3.34 -20.49
N ARG A 175 -6.02 4.37 -20.34
CA ARG A 175 -6.24 5.36 -21.40
C ARG A 175 -4.97 6.13 -21.75
N TYR A 176 -4.22 6.57 -20.76
CA TYR A 176 -2.96 7.30 -20.99
C TYR A 176 -1.93 6.45 -21.73
N LEU A 177 -1.78 5.18 -21.34
CA LEU A 177 -0.82 4.27 -21.96
C LEU A 177 -1.25 3.87 -23.37
N ASP A 178 -2.53 3.61 -23.60
CA ASP A 178 -3.11 3.34 -24.93
C ASP A 178 -2.90 4.54 -25.87
N GLU A 179 -3.23 5.76 -25.43
CA GLU A 179 -2.96 7.02 -26.16
C GLU A 179 -1.44 7.18 -26.47
N GLY A 180 -0.57 6.65 -25.62
CA GLY A 180 0.88 6.61 -25.78
C GLY A 180 1.38 5.47 -26.70
N GLY A 181 0.50 4.67 -27.27
CA GLY A 181 0.83 3.54 -28.15
C GLY A 181 1.39 2.31 -27.42
N PHE A 182 1.09 2.16 -26.12
CA PHE A 182 1.42 0.95 -25.37
C PHE A 182 0.37 -0.13 -25.60
N VAL A 183 0.82 -1.38 -25.64
CA VAL A 183 -0.03 -2.56 -25.76
C VAL A 183 -0.15 -3.26 -24.42
N GLU A 184 -1.37 -3.48 -23.92
CA GLU A 184 -1.61 -4.29 -22.72
C GLU A 184 -1.48 -5.77 -23.08
N VAL A 185 -0.49 -6.47 -22.50
CA VAL A 185 -0.25 -7.89 -22.78
C VAL A 185 -0.22 -8.67 -21.49
N GLU A 186 -1.05 -9.72 -21.40
CA GLU A 186 -1.03 -10.65 -20.28
C GLU A 186 0.18 -11.58 -20.35
N THR A 187 0.81 -11.78 -19.20
CA THR A 187 1.94 -12.69 -19.02
C THR A 187 1.53 -13.90 -18.17
N PRO A 188 2.21 -15.04 -18.28
CA PRO A 188 1.87 -16.23 -17.49
C PRO A 188 1.90 -15.99 -15.98
N VAL A 189 0.94 -16.58 -15.26
CA VAL A 189 0.92 -16.65 -13.79
C VAL A 189 1.60 -17.93 -13.30
N LEU A 190 1.54 -19.03 -14.06
CA LEU A 190 2.27 -20.26 -13.79
C LEU A 190 3.62 -20.17 -14.50
N THR A 191 4.68 -19.79 -13.77
CA THR A 191 6.00 -19.57 -14.33
C THR A 191 7.03 -20.55 -13.77
N LYS A 192 8.27 -20.48 -14.25
CA LYS A 192 9.41 -21.15 -13.64
C LYS A 192 9.88 -20.33 -12.44
N SER A 193 10.31 -21.01 -11.37
CA SER A 193 10.98 -20.34 -10.24
C SER A 193 12.27 -19.68 -10.70
N THR A 194 12.37 -18.37 -10.44
CA THR A 194 13.54 -17.55 -10.76
C THR A 194 13.84 -16.61 -9.59
N PRO A 195 15.09 -16.53 -9.10
CA PRO A 195 15.42 -15.68 -7.97
C PRO A 195 15.43 -14.20 -8.37
N GLU A 196 14.36 -13.48 -8.01
CA GLU A 196 14.19 -12.04 -8.26
C GLU A 196 14.29 -11.18 -6.97
N GLY A 197 14.65 -11.79 -5.82
CA GLY A 197 14.84 -11.09 -4.54
C GLY A 197 13.96 -11.61 -3.40
N ALA A 198 12.68 -11.92 -3.65
CA ALA A 198 11.79 -12.53 -2.66
C ALA A 198 11.75 -14.06 -2.79
N ARG A 199 11.11 -14.75 -1.83
CA ARG A 199 10.76 -16.15 -1.98
C ARG A 199 9.54 -16.33 -2.87
N ASP A 200 9.53 -17.40 -3.67
CA ASP A 200 8.43 -17.74 -4.55
C ASP A 200 7.34 -18.55 -3.83
N PHE A 201 6.07 -18.31 -4.19
CA PHE A 201 5.01 -19.27 -3.92
C PHE A 201 5.04 -20.38 -4.97
N LEU A 202 5.16 -21.63 -4.51
CA LEU A 202 5.27 -22.79 -5.39
C LEU A 202 3.92 -23.48 -5.58
N VAL A 203 3.65 -23.89 -6.83
CA VAL A 203 2.44 -24.64 -7.22
C VAL A 203 2.88 -25.98 -7.81
N PRO A 204 2.58 -27.12 -7.18
CA PRO A 204 3.02 -28.42 -7.68
C PRO A 204 2.32 -28.78 -8.98
N SER A 205 3.07 -29.40 -9.92
CA SER A 205 2.53 -29.90 -11.19
C SER A 205 1.97 -31.32 -11.03
N ARG A 206 0.69 -31.52 -11.36
CA ARG A 206 0.10 -32.87 -11.38
C ARG A 206 0.58 -33.69 -12.56
N LEU A 207 0.90 -33.04 -13.69
CA LEU A 207 1.33 -33.74 -14.92
C LEU A 207 2.80 -34.11 -14.91
N ASN A 208 3.62 -33.37 -14.16
CA ASN A 208 5.06 -33.61 -14.04
C ASN A 208 5.39 -33.81 -12.54
N PRO A 209 5.29 -35.05 -12.02
CA PRO A 209 5.52 -35.31 -10.60
C PRO A 209 6.93 -34.88 -10.17
N GLY A 210 7.01 -34.14 -9.05
CA GLY A 210 8.27 -33.59 -8.52
C GLY A 210 8.68 -32.25 -9.10
N GLU A 211 7.94 -31.72 -10.09
CA GLU A 211 8.16 -30.38 -10.65
C GLU A 211 7.10 -29.40 -10.14
N PHE A 212 7.49 -28.11 -10.09
CA PHE A 212 6.66 -27.04 -9.57
C PHE A 212 6.64 -25.85 -10.53
N TYR A 213 5.49 -25.23 -10.67
CA TYR A 213 5.40 -23.84 -11.11
C TYR A 213 5.66 -22.91 -9.93
N ALA A 214 6.09 -21.69 -10.23
CA ALA A 214 6.13 -20.59 -9.28
C ALA A 214 5.12 -19.50 -9.67
N LEU A 215 4.54 -18.82 -8.69
CA LEU A 215 3.77 -17.60 -8.94
C LEU A 215 4.75 -16.43 -9.15
N PRO A 216 4.54 -15.55 -10.15
CA PRO A 216 5.51 -14.54 -10.53
C PRO A 216 5.64 -13.44 -9.48
N GLN A 217 6.87 -13.06 -9.14
CA GLN A 217 7.15 -11.89 -8.30
C GLN A 217 6.90 -10.59 -9.05
N SER A 218 7.10 -10.61 -10.37
CA SER A 218 6.80 -9.57 -11.35
C SER A 218 6.82 -10.18 -12.77
N PRO A 219 6.31 -9.51 -13.81
CA PRO A 219 6.43 -9.96 -15.18
C PRO A 219 7.80 -9.61 -15.82
N GLN A 220 8.85 -9.35 -15.04
CA GLN A 220 10.12 -8.77 -15.48
C GLN A 220 10.75 -9.51 -16.66
N LEU A 221 10.84 -10.83 -16.62
CA LEU A 221 11.47 -11.62 -17.67
C LEU A 221 10.64 -11.59 -18.96
N PHE A 222 9.33 -11.69 -18.84
CA PHE A 222 8.43 -11.71 -19.99
C PHE A 222 8.36 -10.35 -20.70
N LYS A 223 8.33 -9.23 -19.96
CA LYS A 223 8.32 -7.92 -20.58
C LYS A 223 9.59 -7.62 -21.34
N GLN A 224 10.77 -8.09 -20.87
CA GLN A 224 12.01 -8.00 -21.61
C GLN A 224 11.96 -8.83 -22.91
N MET A 225 11.41 -10.05 -22.86
CA MET A 225 11.19 -10.86 -24.06
C MET A 225 10.23 -10.21 -25.05
N LEU A 226 9.22 -9.48 -24.59
CA LEU A 226 8.32 -8.69 -25.46
C LEU A 226 9.08 -7.55 -26.17
N MET A 227 10.07 -6.93 -25.53
CA MET A 227 10.94 -5.96 -26.20
C MET A 227 11.81 -6.63 -27.28
N VAL A 228 12.39 -7.80 -26.99
CA VAL A 228 13.12 -8.61 -28.00
C VAL A 228 12.20 -9.00 -29.14
N SER A 229 10.92 -9.23 -28.88
CA SER A 229 9.90 -9.56 -29.89
C SER A 229 9.48 -8.37 -30.77
N GLY A 230 10.00 -7.17 -30.50
CA GLY A 230 9.69 -5.98 -31.30
C GLY A 230 8.36 -5.32 -30.97
N LEU A 231 7.79 -5.55 -29.76
CA LEU A 231 6.55 -4.91 -29.34
C LEU A 231 6.72 -3.42 -28.99
N ASP A 232 7.93 -2.97 -28.69
CA ASP A 232 8.37 -1.61 -28.38
C ASP A 232 7.79 -0.98 -27.11
N ARG A 233 6.49 -1.07 -26.86
CA ARG A 233 5.80 -0.46 -25.73
C ARG A 233 4.79 -1.43 -25.15
N TYR A 234 5.07 -1.88 -23.95
CA TYR A 234 4.25 -2.84 -23.20
C TYR A 234 3.80 -2.24 -21.89
N PHE A 235 2.59 -2.60 -21.47
CA PHE A 235 2.17 -2.48 -20.08
C PHE A 235 1.25 -3.62 -19.67
N GLN A 236 1.09 -3.79 -18.35
CA GLN A 236 0.11 -4.70 -17.76
C GLN A 236 -0.28 -4.22 -16.35
N ILE A 237 -1.56 -4.24 -16.01
CA ILE A 237 -2.00 -4.14 -14.62
C ILE A 237 -2.08 -5.56 -14.07
N VAL A 238 -1.05 -6.00 -13.36
CA VAL A 238 -0.74 -7.40 -13.08
C VAL A 238 -0.72 -7.72 -11.59
N ARG A 239 -1.16 -8.93 -11.24
CA ARG A 239 -0.97 -9.50 -9.89
C ARG A 239 0.44 -10.06 -9.76
N CYS A 240 1.10 -9.66 -8.68
CA CYS A 240 2.43 -10.13 -8.28
C CYS A 240 2.35 -10.82 -6.93
N PHE A 241 3.25 -11.77 -6.69
CA PHE A 241 3.25 -12.64 -5.52
C PHE A 241 4.64 -12.67 -4.89
N ARG A 242 4.75 -12.37 -3.59
CA ARG A 242 6.02 -12.43 -2.86
C ARG A 242 5.81 -13.01 -1.47
N ASP A 243 6.52 -14.06 -1.14
CA ASP A 243 6.51 -14.67 0.19
C ASP A 243 7.55 -13.98 1.08
N GLU A 244 7.17 -12.82 1.60
CA GLU A 244 7.99 -11.95 2.45
C GLU A 244 7.28 -11.64 3.77
N ASP A 245 8.02 -11.07 4.72
CA ASP A 245 7.47 -10.54 5.96
C ASP A 245 6.52 -9.35 5.66
N LEU A 246 5.29 -9.45 6.15
CA LEU A 246 4.25 -8.48 5.86
C LEU A 246 4.29 -7.29 6.83
N ARG A 247 4.13 -6.09 6.25
CA ARG A 247 4.02 -4.81 6.96
C ARG A 247 2.69 -4.14 6.61
N ALA A 248 2.44 -2.96 7.15
CA ALA A 248 1.21 -2.20 6.89
C ALA A 248 1.02 -1.85 5.39
N ASP A 249 2.11 -1.74 4.64
CA ASP A 249 2.19 -1.40 3.23
C ASP A 249 2.62 -2.56 2.32
N ARG A 250 2.60 -3.81 2.82
CA ARG A 250 2.95 -5.02 2.06
C ARG A 250 1.88 -6.09 2.16
N GLN A 251 1.68 -6.79 1.07
CA GLN A 251 0.78 -7.95 0.94
C GLN A 251 1.50 -9.08 0.20
N PRO A 252 1.21 -10.37 0.49
CA PRO A 252 1.83 -11.50 -0.22
C PRO A 252 1.40 -11.57 -1.69
N GLU A 253 0.27 -10.97 -2.01
CA GLU A 253 -0.25 -10.75 -3.36
C GLU A 253 -0.70 -9.30 -3.50
N PHE A 254 -0.20 -8.61 -4.51
CA PHE A 254 -0.45 -7.19 -4.75
C PHE A 254 -0.53 -6.89 -6.25
N THR A 255 -0.89 -5.67 -6.59
CA THR A 255 -1.06 -5.27 -8.00
C THR A 255 -0.01 -4.24 -8.38
N GLN A 256 0.66 -4.48 -9.51
CA GLN A 256 1.53 -3.51 -10.16
C GLN A 256 0.92 -2.98 -11.45
N VAL A 257 1.25 -1.73 -11.81
CA VAL A 257 1.23 -1.26 -13.19
C VAL A 257 2.64 -1.42 -13.71
N ASP A 258 2.85 -2.42 -14.52
CA ASP A 258 4.15 -2.77 -15.06
C ASP A 258 4.29 -2.27 -16.49
N ILE A 259 5.42 -1.61 -16.80
CA ILE A 259 5.65 -0.89 -18.05
C ILE A 259 7.05 -1.19 -18.56
N GLU A 260 7.20 -1.39 -19.89
CA GLU A 260 8.50 -1.54 -20.54
C GLU A 260 8.51 -0.88 -21.91
N MET A 261 9.64 -0.29 -22.30
CA MET A 261 9.81 0.46 -23.54
C MET A 261 11.17 0.15 -24.19
N SER A 262 11.18 0.02 -25.52
CA SER A 262 12.42 -0.12 -26.32
C SER A 262 12.95 1.26 -26.74
N PHE A 263 14.27 1.32 -27.02
CA PHE A 263 15.00 2.49 -27.53
C PHE A 263 14.89 3.73 -26.65
N VAL A 264 14.97 3.54 -25.33
CA VAL A 264 14.85 4.58 -24.30
C VAL A 264 16.08 4.68 -23.41
N ASP A 265 16.19 5.85 -22.80
CA ASP A 265 17.08 6.15 -21.67
C ASP A 265 16.22 6.44 -20.40
N GLU A 266 16.89 6.73 -19.29
CA GLU A 266 16.24 7.01 -18.00
C GLU A 266 15.26 8.19 -18.11
N GLU A 267 15.67 9.29 -18.79
CA GLU A 267 14.86 10.50 -18.89
C GLU A 267 13.57 10.28 -19.69
N LYS A 268 13.61 9.46 -20.74
CA LYS A 268 12.40 9.14 -21.51
C LYS A 268 11.41 8.32 -20.68
N VAL A 269 11.89 7.36 -19.88
CA VAL A 269 11.02 6.58 -18.99
C VAL A 269 10.46 7.43 -17.87
N MET A 270 11.31 8.25 -17.23
CA MET A 270 10.86 9.16 -16.17
C MET A 270 9.85 10.19 -16.69
N SER A 271 10.09 10.79 -17.85
CA SER A 271 9.16 11.76 -18.45
C SER A 271 7.79 11.15 -18.79
N MET A 272 7.76 9.93 -19.34
CA MET A 272 6.52 9.18 -19.57
C MET A 272 5.76 8.94 -18.26
N ALA A 273 6.47 8.51 -17.22
CA ALA A 273 5.88 8.24 -15.90
C ALA A 273 5.37 9.50 -15.19
N GLU A 274 6.06 10.63 -15.35
CA GLU A 274 5.61 11.96 -14.88
C GLU A 274 4.30 12.37 -15.56
N GLY A 275 4.22 12.22 -16.88
CA GLY A 275 3.01 12.51 -17.64
C GLY A 275 1.84 11.62 -17.21
N LEU A 276 2.11 10.33 -16.92
CA LEU A 276 1.11 9.42 -16.39
C LEU A 276 0.59 9.88 -15.02
N MET A 277 1.47 10.24 -14.09
CA MET A 277 1.06 10.74 -12.77
C MET A 277 0.32 12.07 -12.87
N ALA A 278 0.77 13.00 -13.70
CA ALA A 278 0.07 14.26 -13.94
C ALA A 278 -1.36 14.02 -14.47
N ARG A 279 -1.54 13.06 -15.40
CA ARG A 279 -2.87 12.70 -15.91
C ARG A 279 -3.75 12.07 -14.82
N VAL A 280 -3.21 11.17 -13.99
CA VAL A 280 -3.95 10.57 -12.87
C VAL A 280 -4.40 11.64 -11.88
N PHE A 281 -3.51 12.55 -11.48
CA PHE A 281 -3.84 13.61 -10.53
C PHE A 281 -4.89 14.59 -11.09
N LYS A 282 -4.75 14.97 -12.34
CA LYS A 282 -5.71 15.85 -13.00
C LYS A 282 -7.11 15.21 -13.12
N ASP A 283 -7.19 14.00 -13.70
CA ASP A 283 -8.46 13.39 -14.06
C ASP A 283 -9.19 12.80 -12.83
N VAL A 284 -8.45 12.36 -11.80
CA VAL A 284 -9.02 11.66 -10.65
C VAL A 284 -9.10 12.55 -9.41
N MET A 285 -8.07 13.38 -9.16
CA MET A 285 -7.98 14.22 -7.96
C MET A 285 -8.33 15.69 -8.22
N GLY A 286 -8.45 16.10 -9.50
CA GLY A 286 -8.65 17.50 -9.89
C GLY A 286 -7.46 18.40 -9.54
N LYS A 287 -6.24 17.84 -9.42
CA LYS A 287 -5.02 18.55 -9.04
C LYS A 287 -4.03 18.58 -10.19
N GLU A 288 -3.45 19.74 -10.46
CA GLU A 288 -2.34 19.89 -11.43
C GLU A 288 -1.01 19.63 -10.71
N LEU A 289 -0.10 18.88 -11.35
CA LEU A 289 1.27 18.67 -10.88
C LEU A 289 2.25 19.48 -11.72
N SER A 290 3.24 20.07 -11.06
CA SER A 290 4.34 20.76 -11.75
C SER A 290 5.36 19.74 -12.27
N LEU A 291 5.66 19.80 -13.56
CA LEU A 291 6.66 18.96 -14.22
C LEU A 291 7.86 19.79 -14.70
N PRO A 292 9.04 19.18 -14.81
CA PRO A 292 9.42 17.83 -14.37
C PRO A 292 9.53 17.72 -12.84
N PHE A 293 9.42 16.49 -12.31
CA PHE A 293 9.68 16.27 -10.88
C PHE A 293 11.17 16.47 -10.56
N PRO A 294 11.53 16.92 -9.35
CA PRO A 294 12.92 17.04 -8.94
C PRO A 294 13.68 15.70 -9.05
N ARG A 295 14.97 15.76 -9.41
CA ARG A 295 15.90 14.62 -9.39
C ARG A 295 16.81 14.78 -8.18
N MET A 296 17.01 13.66 -7.44
CA MET A 296 17.93 13.60 -6.32
C MET A 296 18.77 12.32 -6.46
N ARG A 297 20.08 12.43 -6.32
CA ARG A 297 20.94 11.25 -6.34
C ARG A 297 20.77 10.47 -5.05
N TRP A 298 20.94 9.14 -5.11
CA TRP A 298 20.88 8.27 -3.95
C TRP A 298 21.84 8.72 -2.84
N ASP A 299 23.09 9.08 -3.19
CA ASP A 299 24.07 9.58 -2.21
C ASP A 299 23.57 10.84 -1.48
N GLU A 300 22.90 11.75 -2.19
CA GLU A 300 22.32 12.96 -1.62
C GLU A 300 21.14 12.62 -0.71
N ALA A 301 20.25 11.72 -1.13
CA ALA A 301 19.11 11.27 -0.32
C ALA A 301 19.58 10.65 0.99
N MET A 302 20.57 9.75 0.94
CA MET A 302 21.17 9.13 2.12
C MET A 302 21.91 10.13 3.00
N SER A 303 22.61 11.09 2.39
CA SER A 303 23.34 12.12 3.15
C SER A 303 22.40 13.06 3.89
N ARG A 304 21.39 13.62 3.19
CA ARG A 304 20.50 14.67 3.73
C ARG A 304 19.34 14.12 4.55
N TYR A 305 18.84 12.93 4.23
CA TYR A 305 17.60 12.39 4.80
C TYR A 305 17.77 11.02 5.46
N GLY A 306 18.90 10.33 5.24
CA GLY A 306 19.18 9.02 5.81
C GLY A 306 18.34 7.87 5.26
N VAL A 307 17.59 8.11 4.18
CA VAL A 307 16.74 7.13 3.50
C VAL A 307 16.76 7.35 1.98
N ASP A 308 16.54 6.31 1.23
CA ASP A 308 16.48 6.30 -0.25
C ASP A 308 15.15 6.82 -0.83
N LYS A 309 14.15 7.06 0.03
CA LYS A 309 12.81 7.58 -0.32
C LYS A 309 12.40 8.72 0.61
N PRO A 310 13.07 9.88 0.55
CA PRO A 310 12.84 10.96 1.50
C PRO A 310 11.49 11.65 1.30
N ASP A 311 10.84 11.98 2.41
CA ASP A 311 9.73 12.94 2.40
C ASP A 311 10.30 14.36 2.42
N THR A 312 10.20 15.07 1.32
CA THR A 312 10.75 16.41 1.16
C THR A 312 9.74 17.54 1.41
N ARG A 313 8.53 17.22 1.91
CA ARG A 313 7.52 18.22 2.27
C ARG A 313 7.88 19.07 3.48
N PHE A 314 8.84 18.65 4.27
CA PHE A 314 9.34 19.36 5.44
C PHE A 314 10.86 19.26 5.54
N GLY A 315 11.47 20.18 6.27
CA GLY A 315 12.92 20.23 6.51
C GLY A 315 13.43 19.08 7.37
N LEU A 316 14.18 19.40 8.43
CA LEU A 316 14.87 18.48 9.34
C LEU A 316 15.93 17.63 8.64
N GLU A 317 16.73 18.27 7.77
CA GLU A 317 17.83 17.61 7.10
C GLU A 317 18.89 17.14 8.10
N LEU A 318 19.48 15.99 7.83
CA LEU A 318 20.62 15.47 8.57
C LEU A 318 21.90 16.19 8.13
N LYS A 319 22.76 16.51 9.07
CA LYS A 319 24.08 17.10 8.81
C LYS A 319 25.17 16.18 9.34
N ASP A 320 26.15 15.87 8.51
CA ASP A 320 27.37 15.19 8.92
C ASP A 320 28.25 16.16 9.69
N ILE A 321 28.50 15.85 10.95
CA ILE A 321 29.35 16.61 11.87
C ILE A 321 30.60 15.82 12.31
N THR A 322 30.89 14.69 11.67
CA THR A 322 32.00 13.79 12.02
C THR A 322 33.31 14.54 12.12
N GLY A 323 33.61 15.43 11.16
CA GLY A 323 34.83 16.23 11.15
C GLY A 323 34.93 17.23 12.32
N ILE A 324 33.77 17.74 12.77
CA ILE A 324 33.71 18.72 13.88
C ILE A 324 33.99 18.05 15.22
N VAL A 325 33.48 16.81 15.41
CA VAL A 325 33.51 16.13 16.73
C VAL A 325 34.54 15.00 16.84
N ARG A 326 35.43 14.86 15.86
CA ARG A 326 36.44 13.80 15.84
C ARG A 326 37.42 13.84 17.00
N GLY A 327 37.67 15.03 17.58
CA GLY A 327 38.52 15.25 18.77
C GLY A 327 37.76 15.32 20.08
N SER A 328 36.46 15.03 20.08
CA SER A 328 35.58 15.25 21.22
C SER A 328 35.94 14.45 22.47
N GLY A 329 35.76 15.05 23.64
CA GLY A 329 35.77 14.35 24.92
C GLY A 329 34.67 13.31 25.08
N PHE A 330 33.64 13.34 24.22
CA PHE A 330 32.60 12.31 24.18
C PHE A 330 33.06 11.14 23.31
N LYS A 331 33.55 10.08 23.92
CA LYS A 331 34.19 8.93 23.26
C LYS A 331 33.35 8.34 22.09
N LEU A 332 32.04 8.30 22.26
CA LEU A 332 31.17 7.76 21.22
C LEU A 332 31.28 8.56 19.91
N PHE A 333 31.37 9.89 20.00
CA PHE A 333 31.54 10.75 18.81
C PHE A 333 32.95 10.65 18.23
N ALA A 334 33.96 10.65 19.10
CA ALA A 334 35.37 10.61 18.69
C ALA A 334 35.73 9.31 17.91
N GLN A 335 35.10 8.19 18.24
CA GLN A 335 35.40 6.87 17.68
C GLN A 335 34.49 6.42 16.55
N ALA A 336 33.38 7.12 16.32
CA ALA A 336 32.41 6.73 15.33
C ALA A 336 32.92 6.92 13.87
N LYS A 337 32.52 6.06 12.96
CA LYS A 337 32.77 6.24 11.52
C LYS A 337 31.97 7.43 10.98
N LEU A 338 30.74 7.59 11.45
CA LEU A 338 29.83 8.67 11.08
C LEU A 338 29.14 9.22 12.32
N VAL A 339 29.07 10.56 12.42
CA VAL A 339 28.24 11.27 13.40
C VAL A 339 27.36 12.24 12.64
N LYS A 340 26.03 12.04 12.72
CA LYS A 340 25.05 12.95 12.15
C LYS A 340 24.22 13.63 13.21
N ALA A 341 23.78 14.83 12.89
CA ALA A 341 22.91 15.66 13.72
C ALA A 341 21.66 16.07 12.94
N MET A 342 20.53 16.19 13.64
CA MET A 342 19.25 16.67 13.12
C MET A 342 18.70 17.76 14.05
N LYS A 343 18.58 18.99 13.53
CA LYS A 343 17.95 20.10 14.23
C LYS A 343 16.43 20.02 14.13
N VAL A 344 15.74 20.19 15.26
CA VAL A 344 14.28 20.34 15.32
C VAL A 344 13.97 21.74 15.85
N PRO A 345 13.52 22.67 15.00
CA PRO A 345 13.18 24.03 15.40
C PRO A 345 12.07 24.05 16.45
N GLY A 346 12.23 24.86 17.51
CA GLY A 346 11.25 24.97 18.59
C GLY A 346 11.12 23.75 19.50
N GLY A 347 11.97 22.73 19.31
CA GLY A 347 11.89 21.45 20.03
C GLY A 347 12.41 21.48 21.47
N GLU A 348 12.88 22.62 21.98
CA GLU A 348 13.29 22.77 23.38
C GLU A 348 12.16 22.42 24.36
N SER A 349 10.91 22.67 23.96
CA SER A 349 9.70 22.37 24.74
C SER A 349 9.43 20.87 24.93
N MET A 350 10.05 19.99 24.14
CA MET A 350 9.88 18.55 24.24
C MET A 350 10.20 18.05 25.65
N THR A 351 9.31 17.24 26.20
CA THR A 351 9.47 16.67 27.53
C THR A 351 10.51 15.56 27.54
N ARG A 352 11.04 15.24 28.74
CA ARG A 352 11.95 14.10 28.91
C ARG A 352 11.31 12.78 28.44
N LYS A 353 10.01 12.60 28.73
CA LYS A 353 9.25 11.40 28.35
C LYS A 353 9.18 11.23 26.82
N GLU A 354 9.00 12.30 26.07
CA GLU A 354 9.01 12.26 24.60
C GLU A 354 10.39 11.89 24.07
N ILE A 355 11.46 12.49 24.60
CA ILE A 355 12.84 12.17 24.20
C ILE A 355 13.20 10.71 24.53
N ASP A 356 12.75 10.21 25.69
CA ASP A 356 12.96 8.81 26.06
C ASP A 356 12.18 7.87 25.12
N ALA A 357 10.96 8.24 24.68
CA ALA A 357 10.21 7.50 23.67
C ALA A 357 10.93 7.48 22.31
N PHE A 358 11.53 8.59 21.87
CA PHE A 358 12.35 8.64 20.66
C PHE A 358 13.62 7.78 20.79
N THR A 359 14.20 7.71 21.99
CA THR A 359 15.33 6.83 22.26
C THR A 359 14.95 5.35 22.09
N GLU A 360 13.79 4.94 22.59
CA GLU A 360 13.29 3.58 22.36
C GLU A 360 12.97 3.32 20.88
N PHE A 361 12.43 4.31 20.19
CA PHE A 361 12.12 4.19 18.76
C PHE A 361 13.39 3.95 17.92
N VAL A 362 14.46 4.69 18.12
CA VAL A 362 15.69 4.51 17.32
C VAL A 362 16.39 3.17 17.57
N LYS A 363 16.14 2.50 18.70
CA LYS A 363 16.67 1.15 18.98
C LYS A 363 16.17 0.10 17.97
N ILE A 364 15.00 0.29 17.38
CA ILE A 364 14.45 -0.59 16.33
C ILE A 364 15.41 -0.68 15.13
N TYR A 365 16.21 0.39 14.92
CA TYR A 365 17.18 0.51 13.83
C TYR A 365 18.62 0.19 14.26
N GLY A 366 18.79 -0.48 15.40
CA GLY A 366 20.11 -0.91 15.92
C GLY A 366 20.87 0.13 16.73
N ALA A 367 20.31 1.33 16.94
CA ALA A 367 20.92 2.34 17.78
C ALA A 367 20.84 1.94 19.27
N GLN A 368 21.91 2.16 20.03
CA GLN A 368 21.92 1.86 21.48
C GLN A 368 21.28 2.98 22.33
N GLY A 369 21.13 4.18 21.76
CA GLY A 369 20.55 5.34 22.41
C GLY A 369 20.43 6.51 21.44
N LEU A 370 19.93 7.64 21.95
CA LEU A 370 19.77 8.89 21.20
C LEU A 370 20.39 10.03 22.00
N ALA A 371 21.49 10.60 21.52
CA ALA A 371 22.06 11.78 22.12
C ALA A 371 21.27 13.03 21.69
N TRP A 372 21.13 14.00 22.58
CA TRP A 372 20.36 15.21 22.31
C TRP A 372 20.92 16.42 23.06
N ILE A 373 20.67 17.62 22.53
CA ILE A 373 21.03 18.91 23.16
C ILE A 373 19.88 19.90 22.93
N LYS A 374 19.39 20.53 24.00
CA LYS A 374 18.45 21.66 23.92
C LYS A 374 19.23 22.97 23.97
N ILE A 375 18.89 23.89 23.08
CA ILE A 375 19.53 25.20 22.94
C ILE A 375 18.74 26.23 23.73
N LYS A 376 19.20 26.58 24.92
CA LYS A 376 18.61 27.61 25.77
C LYS A 376 19.39 28.92 25.68
N ALA A 377 18.78 30.00 26.15
CA ALA A 377 19.44 31.29 26.22
C ALA A 377 20.68 31.20 27.12
N GLY A 378 21.87 31.26 26.49
CA GLY A 378 23.17 31.20 27.19
C GLY A 378 23.64 29.82 27.64
N GLU A 379 22.88 28.74 27.39
CA GLU A 379 23.24 27.41 27.88
C GLU A 379 22.81 26.28 26.88
N TRP A 380 23.69 25.29 26.76
CA TRP A 380 23.37 24.01 26.09
C TRP A 380 22.99 22.95 27.13
N GLN A 381 21.72 22.67 27.27
CA GLN A 381 21.19 21.70 28.22
C GLN A 381 21.24 20.27 27.67
N SER A 382 22.15 19.44 28.19
CA SER A 382 22.30 18.05 27.79
C SER A 382 23.24 17.28 28.70
N PRO A 383 23.07 15.95 28.87
CA PRO A 383 24.06 15.09 29.52
C PRO A 383 25.43 15.09 28.83
N ILE A 384 25.48 15.31 27.50
CA ILE A 384 26.70 15.26 26.70
C ILE A 384 27.37 16.64 26.52
N ALA A 385 26.69 17.75 26.79
CA ALA A 385 27.20 19.08 26.52
C ALA A 385 28.53 19.37 27.23
N LYS A 386 28.77 18.81 28.42
CA LYS A 386 30.01 18.99 29.21
C LYS A 386 31.25 18.37 28.56
N PHE A 387 31.09 17.48 27.60
CA PHE A 387 32.19 16.81 26.89
C PHE A 387 32.58 17.51 25.60
N LEU A 388 31.81 18.52 25.15
CA LEU A 388 32.04 19.28 23.92
C LEU A 388 32.85 20.54 24.25
N SER A 389 33.93 20.78 23.51
CA SER A 389 34.70 22.03 23.60
C SER A 389 33.90 23.20 23.02
N ASP A 390 34.36 24.42 23.27
CA ASP A 390 33.71 25.64 22.74
C ASP A 390 33.83 25.71 21.21
N GLU A 391 34.92 25.22 20.63
CA GLU A 391 35.12 25.10 19.19
C GLU A 391 34.14 24.12 18.57
N GLU A 392 33.93 22.96 19.21
CA GLU A 392 32.95 21.96 18.75
C GLU A 392 31.52 22.48 18.82
N ARG A 393 31.16 23.16 19.91
CA ARG A 393 29.84 23.81 20.06
C ARG A 393 29.61 24.85 18.98
N LYS A 394 30.61 25.70 18.72
CA LYS A 394 30.55 26.71 17.66
C LYS A 394 30.41 26.05 16.29
N GLY A 395 31.21 25.04 15.97
CA GLY A 395 31.12 24.32 14.70
C GLY A 395 29.76 23.62 14.49
N ILE A 396 29.22 23.01 15.54
CA ILE A 396 27.87 22.38 15.49
C ILE A 396 26.80 23.46 15.29
N ALA A 397 26.89 24.60 15.99
CA ALA A 397 25.94 25.70 15.89
C ALA A 397 25.91 26.30 14.47
N GLU A 398 27.08 26.51 13.88
CA GLU A 398 27.22 27.01 12.51
C GLU A 398 26.70 26.00 11.47
N ALA A 399 27.09 24.72 11.60
CA ALA A 399 26.69 23.66 10.65
C ALA A 399 25.18 23.42 10.61
N LEU A 400 24.48 23.63 11.74
CA LEU A 400 23.05 23.42 11.90
C LEU A 400 22.24 24.72 11.93
N ASP A 401 22.87 25.90 11.86
CA ASP A 401 22.23 27.20 12.04
C ASP A 401 21.31 27.21 13.26
N LEU A 402 21.88 26.92 14.46
CA LEU A 402 21.12 26.73 15.68
C LEU A 402 20.60 28.05 16.24
N GLN A 403 19.35 28.02 16.69
CA GLN A 403 18.69 29.12 17.38
C GLN A 403 18.28 28.71 18.80
N VAL A 404 18.12 29.69 19.70
CA VAL A 404 17.53 29.47 21.02
C VAL A 404 16.11 28.93 20.84
N GLY A 405 15.78 27.86 21.56
CA GLY A 405 14.52 27.13 21.42
C GLY A 405 14.60 25.84 20.59
N ASP A 406 15.73 25.58 19.94
CA ASP A 406 15.92 24.34 19.17
C ASP A 406 16.29 23.15 20.08
N ILE A 407 16.00 21.94 19.59
CA ILE A 407 16.63 20.70 20.06
C ILE A 407 17.38 20.04 18.91
N VAL A 408 18.53 19.46 19.22
CA VAL A 408 19.33 18.69 18.26
C VAL A 408 19.40 17.25 18.73
N PHE A 409 19.09 16.32 17.82
CA PHE A 409 19.30 14.89 18.01
C PHE A 409 20.53 14.43 17.25
N PHE A 410 21.29 13.49 17.84
CA PHE A 410 22.54 12.98 17.27
C PHE A 410 22.54 11.47 17.26
N GLN A 411 23.13 10.90 16.20
CA GLN A 411 23.52 9.50 16.15
C GLN A 411 24.98 9.36 15.72
N ALA A 412 25.62 8.33 16.26
CA ALA A 412 27.04 8.04 16.02
C ALA A 412 27.26 6.54 15.92
N GLY A 413 28.04 6.09 14.93
CA GLY A 413 28.33 4.67 14.72
C GLY A 413 28.58 4.30 13.25
N GLU A 414 28.10 3.13 12.86
CA GLU A 414 28.14 2.67 11.47
C GLU A 414 27.17 3.48 10.61
N PRO A 415 27.53 3.82 9.35
CA PRO A 415 26.73 4.71 8.49
C PRO A 415 25.29 4.26 8.30
N ASP A 416 25.04 2.97 8.07
CA ASP A 416 23.71 2.44 7.81
C ASP A 416 22.80 2.60 9.03
N MET A 417 23.28 2.27 10.21
CA MET A 417 22.56 2.45 11.47
C MET A 417 22.27 3.93 11.73
N VAL A 418 23.27 4.82 11.57
CA VAL A 418 23.10 6.27 11.79
C VAL A 418 22.05 6.85 10.87
N ASN A 419 22.10 6.50 9.58
CA ASN A 419 21.16 6.94 8.57
C ASN A 419 19.74 6.42 8.86
N ALA A 420 19.59 5.11 9.10
CA ALA A 420 18.31 4.50 9.38
C ALA A 420 17.65 5.09 10.65
N ALA A 421 18.42 5.24 11.73
CA ALA A 421 17.90 5.76 13.00
C ALA A 421 17.40 7.19 12.88
N LEU A 422 18.21 8.12 12.36
CA LEU A 422 17.80 9.54 12.23
C LEU A 422 16.80 9.76 11.10
N GLY A 423 16.94 9.07 9.97
CA GLY A 423 16.02 9.20 8.86
C GLY A 423 14.58 8.78 9.22
N ASN A 424 14.43 7.68 9.95
CA ASN A 424 13.12 7.25 10.44
C ASN A 424 12.61 8.10 11.61
N LEU A 425 13.50 8.57 12.51
CA LEU A 425 13.12 9.51 13.57
C LEU A 425 12.56 10.82 12.99
N ARG A 426 13.14 11.32 11.91
CA ARG A 426 12.68 12.50 11.17
C ARG A 426 11.19 12.38 10.79
N VAL A 427 10.79 11.25 10.22
CA VAL A 427 9.40 10.97 9.84
C VAL A 427 8.52 10.74 11.08
N HIS A 428 9.05 10.08 12.11
CA HIS A 428 8.34 9.79 13.36
C HIS A 428 7.94 11.06 14.15
N LEU A 429 8.68 12.15 14.00
CA LEU A 429 8.35 13.44 14.61
C LEU A 429 7.05 14.07 14.10
N LYS A 430 6.44 13.53 13.06
CA LYS A 430 5.15 13.95 12.49
C LYS A 430 5.04 15.43 12.11
N LEU A 431 6.15 16.06 11.72
CA LEU A 431 6.20 17.43 11.20
C LEU A 431 5.86 17.46 9.71
N ILE A 432 4.77 16.81 9.32
CA ILE A 432 4.37 16.60 7.94
C ILE A 432 3.17 17.49 7.63
N PRO A 433 3.25 18.39 6.62
CA PRO A 433 2.12 19.19 6.17
C PRO A 433 0.96 18.30 5.68
N GLU A 434 -0.26 18.64 6.09
CA GLU A 434 -1.46 17.97 5.62
C GLU A 434 -1.73 18.30 4.14
N ASP A 435 -2.40 17.39 3.41
CA ASP A 435 -2.95 17.55 2.05
C ASP A 435 -1.97 17.97 0.95
N SER A 436 -0.65 17.83 1.15
CA SER A 436 0.34 18.11 0.13
C SER A 436 0.85 16.82 -0.52
N PHE A 437 1.05 16.88 -1.85
CA PHE A 437 1.69 15.82 -2.62
C PHE A 437 3.01 16.33 -3.18
N ASN A 438 4.10 15.67 -2.84
CA ASN A 438 5.43 16.04 -3.30
C ASN A 438 6.11 14.83 -3.91
N PHE A 439 6.38 14.93 -5.21
CA PHE A 439 7.08 13.93 -5.99
C PHE A 439 8.54 14.27 -6.14
N LEU A 440 9.38 13.26 -6.18
CA LEU A 440 10.76 13.34 -6.62
C LEU A 440 11.21 12.00 -7.21
N TRP A 441 12.27 12.06 -8.00
CA TRP A 441 13.01 10.88 -8.42
C TRP A 441 14.29 10.74 -7.58
N VAL A 442 14.57 9.52 -7.18
CA VAL A 442 15.89 9.14 -6.66
C VAL A 442 16.58 8.33 -7.75
N THR A 443 17.84 8.68 -8.05
CA THR A 443 18.63 8.12 -9.15
C THR A 443 20.02 7.70 -8.68
N ASP A 444 20.81 7.11 -9.56
CA ASP A 444 22.21 6.75 -9.31
C ASP A 444 22.39 5.81 -8.11
N PHE A 445 21.52 4.83 -7.98
CA PHE A 445 21.61 3.81 -6.93
C PHE A 445 22.90 3.00 -7.02
N PRO A 446 23.38 2.41 -5.90
CA PRO A 446 24.36 1.32 -5.97
C PRO A 446 23.85 0.18 -6.87
N LEU A 447 24.72 -0.45 -7.62
CA LEU A 447 24.37 -1.62 -8.42
C LEU A 447 24.18 -2.86 -7.54
N TYR A 448 24.96 -2.93 -6.47
CA TYR A 448 25.01 -4.03 -5.52
C TYR A 448 24.92 -3.56 -4.08
N GLU A 449 24.37 -4.41 -3.23
CA GLU A 449 24.46 -4.36 -1.77
C GLU A 449 25.28 -5.56 -1.27
N TYR A 450 26.01 -5.38 -0.18
CA TYR A 450 26.74 -6.47 0.46
C TYR A 450 25.89 -7.12 1.54
N ASP A 451 25.50 -8.37 1.32
CA ASP A 451 24.79 -9.17 2.31
C ASP A 451 25.78 -9.71 3.34
N GLN A 452 25.62 -9.28 4.60
CA GLN A 452 26.50 -9.66 5.71
C GLN A 452 26.30 -11.11 6.16
N GLU A 453 25.11 -11.66 5.99
CA GLU A 453 24.78 -13.05 6.39
C GLU A 453 25.30 -14.02 5.34
N GLU A 454 25.03 -13.77 4.07
CA GLU A 454 25.48 -14.60 2.96
C GLU A 454 26.92 -14.29 2.54
N LYS A 455 27.52 -13.21 3.03
CA LYS A 455 28.89 -12.75 2.75
C LYS A 455 29.19 -12.61 1.26
N ARG A 456 28.20 -12.11 0.50
CA ARG A 456 28.32 -11.89 -0.95
C ARG A 456 27.61 -10.60 -1.36
N TYR A 457 27.90 -10.13 -2.57
CA TYR A 457 27.12 -9.07 -3.18
C TYR A 457 25.80 -9.63 -3.72
N VAL A 458 24.71 -8.87 -3.52
CA VAL A 458 23.39 -9.08 -4.11
C VAL A 458 23.02 -7.87 -4.94
N ALA A 459 22.15 -8.02 -5.92
CA ALA A 459 21.67 -6.89 -6.70
C ALA A 459 20.79 -5.97 -5.84
N CYS A 460 21.05 -4.66 -5.88
CA CYS A 460 20.27 -3.67 -5.13
C CYS A 460 18.80 -3.66 -5.60
N HIS A 461 18.54 -3.76 -6.90
CA HIS A 461 17.19 -3.85 -7.47
C HIS A 461 16.90 -5.27 -7.97
N HIS A 462 17.45 -5.63 -9.13
CA HIS A 462 17.32 -6.97 -9.71
C HIS A 462 18.52 -7.27 -10.67
N PRO A 463 18.78 -8.55 -10.96
CA PRO A 463 19.96 -8.95 -11.75
C PRO A 463 19.98 -8.47 -13.21
N PHE A 464 18.92 -7.85 -13.69
CA PHE A 464 18.79 -7.40 -15.09
C PHE A 464 19.02 -5.89 -15.24
N THR A 465 19.36 -5.19 -14.16
CA THR A 465 19.65 -3.75 -14.15
C THR A 465 20.99 -3.46 -14.80
N SER A 466 21.01 -2.53 -15.77
CA SER A 466 22.25 -2.11 -16.44
C SER A 466 23.16 -1.32 -15.49
N PRO A 467 24.47 -1.55 -15.51
CA PRO A 467 25.43 -0.67 -14.86
C PRO A 467 25.44 0.71 -15.51
N ALA A 468 25.78 1.74 -14.75
CA ALA A 468 25.96 3.10 -15.26
C ALA A 468 27.07 3.14 -16.34
N PRO A 469 27.01 4.09 -17.29
CA PRO A 469 28.05 4.28 -18.29
C PRO A 469 29.44 4.37 -17.64
N GLY A 470 30.40 3.61 -18.14
CA GLY A 470 31.76 3.54 -17.60
C GLY A 470 31.94 2.68 -16.35
N HIS A 471 30.88 2.07 -15.78
CA HIS A 471 30.96 1.23 -14.60
C HIS A 471 31.00 -0.29 -14.90
N LEU A 472 31.08 -0.69 -16.16
CA LEU A 472 31.10 -2.11 -16.55
C LEU A 472 32.27 -2.89 -15.89
N GLU A 473 33.47 -2.29 -15.88
CA GLU A 473 34.63 -2.90 -15.25
C GLU A 473 34.53 -2.93 -13.72
N LEU A 474 33.83 -1.95 -13.12
CA LEU A 474 33.63 -1.88 -11.67
C LEU A 474 32.75 -3.02 -11.15
N MET A 475 31.92 -3.64 -12.00
CA MET A 475 31.06 -4.75 -11.60
C MET A 475 31.84 -5.90 -10.94
N THR A 476 33.08 -6.12 -11.39
CA THR A 476 33.95 -7.19 -10.88
C THR A 476 35.16 -6.67 -10.12
N SER A 477 35.73 -5.52 -10.51
CA SER A 477 36.96 -4.98 -9.89
C SER A 477 36.69 -4.23 -8.57
N ASP A 478 35.58 -3.52 -8.45
CA ASP A 478 35.17 -2.78 -7.23
C ASP A 478 33.63 -2.67 -7.17
N PRO A 479 32.91 -3.78 -6.86
CA PRO A 479 31.45 -3.81 -6.86
C PRO A 479 30.79 -2.75 -5.96
N ALA A 480 31.45 -2.36 -4.87
CA ALA A 480 30.94 -1.34 -3.94
C ALA A 480 30.79 0.05 -4.59
N LYS A 481 31.59 0.34 -5.63
CA LYS A 481 31.52 1.61 -6.37
C LYS A 481 30.67 1.55 -7.62
N ALA A 482 30.24 0.36 -8.05
CA ALA A 482 29.40 0.22 -9.22
C ALA A 482 28.03 0.89 -9.00
N ARG A 483 27.60 1.72 -9.97
CA ARG A 483 26.30 2.39 -9.96
C ARG A 483 25.37 1.78 -10.99
N ALA A 484 24.09 1.79 -10.67
CA ALA A 484 23.01 1.30 -11.52
C ALA A 484 22.38 2.43 -12.34
N ARG A 485 21.84 2.08 -13.50
CA ARG A 485 20.91 2.91 -14.27
C ARG A 485 19.48 2.70 -13.75
N ALA A 486 19.30 2.88 -12.44
CA ALA A 486 18.04 2.71 -11.74
C ALA A 486 17.48 4.05 -11.24
N TYR A 487 16.16 4.10 -11.13
CA TYR A 487 15.41 5.29 -10.72
C TYR A 487 14.12 4.89 -10.00
N ASP A 488 13.84 5.53 -8.85
CA ASP A 488 12.63 5.33 -8.07
C ASP A 488 11.84 6.63 -7.98
N MET A 489 10.53 6.55 -8.25
CA MET A 489 9.60 7.64 -8.02
C MET A 489 9.12 7.60 -6.58
N VAL A 490 9.37 8.68 -5.86
CA VAL A 490 8.97 8.85 -4.47
C VAL A 490 7.82 9.86 -4.38
N LEU A 491 6.76 9.48 -3.67
CA LEU A 491 5.64 10.35 -3.31
C LEU A 491 5.52 10.40 -1.79
N ASN A 492 5.72 11.60 -1.20
CA ASN A 492 5.54 11.80 0.24
C ASN A 492 6.30 10.77 1.11
N GLY A 493 7.56 10.50 0.79
CA GLY A 493 8.38 9.55 1.55
C GLY A 493 8.08 8.07 1.26
N ASN A 494 7.29 7.78 0.25
CA ASN A 494 6.99 6.43 -0.18
C ASN A 494 7.44 6.22 -1.63
N GLU A 495 8.19 5.18 -1.89
CA GLU A 495 8.43 4.69 -3.24
C GLU A 495 7.11 4.19 -3.84
N VAL A 496 6.63 4.86 -4.86
CA VAL A 496 5.38 4.50 -5.56
C VAL A 496 5.63 3.73 -6.84
N GLY A 497 6.84 3.81 -7.38
CA GLY A 497 7.26 3.06 -8.54
C GLY A 497 8.78 3.09 -8.68
N GLY A 498 9.36 2.00 -9.16
CA GLY A 498 10.77 1.88 -9.41
C GLY A 498 11.07 1.20 -10.73
N GLY A 499 12.23 1.50 -11.29
CA GLY A 499 12.63 0.97 -12.56
C GLY A 499 14.11 1.13 -12.87
N SER A 500 14.48 0.63 -14.04
CA SER A 500 15.86 0.77 -14.53
C SER A 500 15.93 0.66 -16.05
N ILE A 501 17.06 1.06 -16.61
CA ILE A 501 17.48 0.60 -17.92
C ILE A 501 18.02 -0.83 -17.75
N ARG A 502 17.65 -1.72 -18.67
CA ARG A 502 17.99 -3.14 -18.58
C ARG A 502 19.28 -3.45 -19.30
N ILE A 503 19.94 -4.51 -18.86
CA ILE A 503 21.00 -5.15 -19.66
C ILE A 503 20.33 -5.73 -20.90
N HIS A 504 20.86 -5.37 -22.09
CA HIS A 504 20.39 -5.88 -23.38
C HIS A 504 21.47 -6.68 -24.13
N SER A 505 22.65 -6.85 -23.53
CA SER A 505 23.76 -7.68 -24.06
C SER A 505 23.89 -8.95 -23.23
N GLY A 506 23.91 -10.11 -23.90
CA GLY A 506 24.12 -11.40 -23.25
C GLY A 506 25.44 -11.48 -22.48
N ASP A 507 26.52 -10.89 -23.03
CA ASP A 507 27.85 -10.89 -22.37
C ASP A 507 27.84 -10.06 -21.07
N VAL A 508 27.17 -8.90 -21.07
CA VAL A 508 27.04 -8.08 -19.86
C VAL A 508 26.17 -8.81 -18.84
N GLN A 509 25.12 -9.51 -19.28
CA GLN A 509 24.27 -10.28 -18.40
C GLN A 509 25.01 -11.45 -17.73
N ARG A 510 25.88 -12.13 -18.44
CA ARG A 510 26.74 -13.19 -17.87
C ARG A 510 27.69 -12.62 -16.80
N LYS A 511 28.34 -11.47 -17.09
CA LYS A 511 29.18 -10.77 -16.09
C LYS A 511 28.40 -10.39 -14.85
N MET A 512 27.15 -9.96 -15.00
CA MET A 512 26.27 -9.65 -13.86
C MET A 512 26.03 -10.89 -13.01
N PHE A 513 25.67 -12.02 -13.61
CA PHE A 513 25.45 -13.27 -12.87
C PHE A 513 26.72 -13.75 -12.17
N GLU A 514 27.88 -13.66 -12.82
CA GLU A 514 29.19 -13.98 -12.22
C GLU A 514 29.46 -13.10 -10.98
N ALA A 515 29.25 -11.78 -11.09
CA ALA A 515 29.42 -10.83 -9.97
C ALA A 515 28.48 -11.13 -8.80
N LEU A 516 27.31 -11.71 -9.06
CA LEU A 516 26.35 -12.15 -8.05
C LEU A 516 26.63 -13.57 -7.51
N GLY A 517 27.69 -14.22 -7.99
CA GLY A 517 28.14 -15.53 -7.51
C GLY A 517 27.44 -16.73 -8.16
N PHE A 518 26.73 -16.54 -9.28
CA PHE A 518 26.18 -17.67 -10.03
C PHE A 518 27.30 -18.39 -10.82
N THR A 519 27.29 -19.72 -10.78
CA THR A 519 28.09 -20.48 -11.75
C THR A 519 27.48 -20.40 -13.15
N PRO A 520 28.25 -20.62 -14.24
CA PRO A 520 27.70 -20.64 -15.59
C PRO A 520 26.54 -21.62 -15.75
N GLU A 521 26.62 -22.81 -15.13
CA GLU A 521 25.55 -23.82 -15.15
C GLU A 521 24.30 -23.38 -14.41
N GLN A 522 24.44 -22.68 -13.30
CA GLN A 522 23.32 -22.13 -12.55
C GLN A 522 22.63 -21.00 -13.34
N ALA A 523 23.40 -20.10 -13.94
CA ALA A 523 22.89 -19.03 -14.78
C ALA A 523 22.16 -19.60 -16.01
N GLU A 524 22.71 -20.59 -16.68
CA GLU A 524 22.06 -21.25 -17.82
C GLU A 524 20.77 -21.98 -17.40
N THR A 525 20.82 -22.72 -16.29
CA THR A 525 19.64 -23.45 -15.79
C THR A 525 18.48 -22.51 -15.42
N GLN A 526 18.78 -21.39 -14.79
CA GLN A 526 17.75 -20.47 -14.28
C GLN A 526 17.31 -19.42 -15.31
N PHE A 527 18.26 -18.88 -16.07
CA PHE A 527 18.07 -17.72 -16.95
C PHE A 527 18.53 -17.95 -18.40
N GLY A 528 18.85 -19.18 -18.79
CA GLY A 528 19.34 -19.50 -20.14
C GLY A 528 18.42 -19.00 -21.25
N PHE A 529 17.11 -19.13 -21.07
CA PHE A 529 16.11 -18.59 -22.00
C PHE A 529 16.18 -17.07 -22.19
N LEU A 530 16.49 -16.31 -21.12
CA LEU A 530 16.69 -14.86 -21.21
C LEU A 530 17.99 -14.53 -21.93
N ILE A 531 19.09 -15.21 -21.56
CA ILE A 531 20.39 -15.00 -22.20
C ILE A 531 20.28 -15.26 -23.72
N GLN A 532 19.66 -16.37 -24.10
CA GLN A 532 19.39 -16.70 -25.50
C GLN A 532 18.54 -15.63 -26.20
N ALA A 533 17.51 -15.12 -25.53
CA ALA A 533 16.71 -14.05 -26.10
C ALA A 533 17.52 -12.75 -26.32
N LEU A 534 18.38 -12.37 -25.36
CA LEU A 534 19.25 -11.20 -25.50
C LEU A 534 20.23 -11.34 -26.68
N GLU A 535 20.69 -12.54 -26.97
CA GLU A 535 21.58 -12.84 -28.09
C GLU A 535 20.89 -12.79 -29.47
N GLN A 536 19.56 -12.76 -29.52
CA GLN A 536 18.79 -12.61 -30.76
C GLN A 536 18.56 -11.15 -31.17
N GLY A 537 19.34 -10.22 -30.64
CA GLY A 537 19.25 -8.80 -31.01
C GLY A 537 18.26 -7.99 -30.15
N ALA A 538 18.38 -8.10 -28.85
CA ALA A 538 17.60 -7.28 -27.92
C ALA A 538 17.88 -5.79 -28.11
N PRO A 539 16.86 -4.92 -28.26
CA PRO A 539 17.06 -3.49 -28.31
C PRO A 539 17.48 -2.96 -26.92
N PRO A 540 18.15 -1.79 -26.83
CA PRO A 540 18.21 -1.06 -25.57
C PRO A 540 16.79 -0.82 -25.05
N HIS A 541 16.48 -1.18 -23.81
CA HIS A 541 15.15 -1.06 -23.24
C HIS A 541 15.20 -0.74 -21.75
N GLY A 542 14.10 -0.22 -21.24
CA GLY A 542 13.92 0.13 -19.85
C GLY A 542 12.46 0.30 -19.50
N GLY A 543 12.16 0.30 -18.24
CA GLY A 543 10.80 0.41 -17.76
C GLY A 543 10.73 0.61 -16.25
N LEU A 544 9.51 0.58 -15.74
CA LEU A 544 9.26 0.70 -14.33
C LEU A 544 7.98 -0.06 -13.94
N ALA A 545 7.81 -0.28 -12.65
CA ALA A 545 6.57 -0.81 -12.10
C ALA A 545 6.05 0.10 -10.98
N PHE A 546 4.78 0.52 -11.07
CA PHE A 546 4.11 1.22 -9.97
C PHE A 546 3.40 0.21 -9.08
N GLY A 547 3.56 0.34 -7.76
CA GLY A 547 2.73 -0.34 -6.78
C GLY A 547 1.33 0.27 -6.75
N LEU A 548 0.39 -0.26 -7.53
CA LEU A 548 -0.96 0.32 -7.64
C LEU A 548 -1.64 0.43 -6.28
N ASP A 549 -1.53 -0.59 -5.44
CA ASP A 549 -2.17 -0.58 -4.12
C ASP A 549 -1.62 0.54 -3.23
N ARG A 550 -0.29 0.76 -3.24
CA ARG A 550 0.37 1.84 -2.49
C ARG A 550 -0.02 3.21 -3.04
N LEU A 551 -0.05 3.38 -4.35
CA LEU A 551 -0.50 4.61 -4.99
C LEU A 551 -1.93 4.96 -4.55
N ILE A 552 -2.86 4.00 -4.64
CA ILE A 552 -4.26 4.22 -4.21
C ILE A 552 -4.35 4.51 -2.72
N MET A 553 -3.58 3.84 -1.87
CA MET A 553 -3.51 4.11 -0.43
C MET A 553 -3.15 5.58 -0.15
N LEU A 554 -2.13 6.09 -0.82
CA LEU A 554 -1.70 7.49 -0.68
C LEU A 554 -2.74 8.48 -1.20
N LEU A 555 -3.35 8.22 -2.36
CA LEU A 555 -4.41 9.06 -2.94
C LEU A 555 -5.68 9.08 -2.08
N ALA A 556 -6.01 7.97 -1.44
CA ALA A 556 -7.17 7.83 -0.55
C ALA A 556 -6.93 8.38 0.87
N GLY A 557 -5.68 8.76 1.22
CA GLY A 557 -5.31 9.07 2.61
C GLY A 557 -5.59 7.91 3.57
N ALA A 558 -5.43 6.66 3.10
CA ALA A 558 -5.68 5.47 3.89
C ALA A 558 -4.43 5.09 4.71
N ALA A 559 -4.64 4.60 5.94
CA ALA A 559 -3.55 4.21 6.84
C ALA A 559 -2.91 2.85 6.47
N SER A 560 -3.61 2.03 5.69
CA SER A 560 -3.17 0.70 5.31
C SER A 560 -3.57 0.37 3.87
N ILE A 561 -2.71 -0.34 3.17
CA ILE A 561 -2.98 -0.90 1.83
C ILE A 561 -4.20 -1.86 1.86
N ARG A 562 -4.53 -2.45 3.01
CA ARG A 562 -5.72 -3.29 3.19
C ARG A 562 -7.04 -2.54 3.05
N ASP A 563 -7.03 -1.22 3.24
CA ASP A 563 -8.24 -0.39 3.06
C ASP A 563 -8.57 -0.12 1.57
N VAL A 564 -7.64 -0.39 0.66
CA VAL A 564 -7.79 -0.14 -0.79
C VAL A 564 -7.76 -1.42 -1.64
N ILE A 565 -7.69 -2.58 -0.99
CA ILE A 565 -7.79 -3.92 -1.60
C ILE A 565 -9.10 -4.55 -1.14
N ALA A 566 -9.88 -5.10 -2.07
CA ALA A 566 -11.19 -5.66 -1.74
C ALA A 566 -11.10 -6.80 -0.71
N PHE A 567 -10.21 -7.78 -0.94
CA PHE A 567 -10.03 -8.95 -0.08
C PHE A 567 -8.54 -9.15 0.25
N PRO A 568 -7.98 -8.33 1.17
CA PRO A 568 -6.57 -8.43 1.53
C PRO A 568 -6.32 -9.60 2.50
N LYS A 569 -5.03 -9.97 2.65
CA LYS A 569 -4.57 -10.85 3.73
C LYS A 569 -4.25 -10.03 4.98
N THR A 570 -4.31 -10.70 6.15
CA THR A 570 -3.79 -10.15 7.41
C THR A 570 -2.26 -10.03 7.39
N GLN A 571 -1.66 -9.45 8.43
CA GLN A 571 -0.20 -9.43 8.60
C GLN A 571 0.43 -10.85 8.73
N LYS A 572 -0.39 -11.87 9.00
CA LYS A 572 0.05 -13.27 9.05
C LYS A 572 -0.21 -14.03 7.73
N ALA A 573 -0.41 -13.31 6.63
CA ALA A 573 -0.73 -13.86 5.31
C ALA A 573 -2.00 -14.73 5.26
N THR A 574 -2.94 -14.54 6.20
CA THR A 574 -4.20 -15.31 6.27
C THR A 574 -5.39 -14.48 5.77
N CYS A 575 -6.37 -15.15 5.17
CA CYS A 575 -7.66 -14.55 4.84
C CYS A 575 -8.69 -14.98 5.90
N LEU A 576 -9.16 -14.05 6.74
CA LEU A 576 -10.13 -14.37 7.79
C LEU A 576 -11.54 -14.63 7.25
N LEU A 577 -11.85 -14.18 6.04
CA LEU A 577 -13.15 -14.41 5.40
C LEU A 577 -13.28 -15.85 4.86
N THR A 578 -12.22 -16.36 4.22
CA THR A 578 -12.21 -17.66 3.55
C THR A 578 -11.41 -18.72 4.31
N GLU A 579 -10.81 -18.34 5.45
CA GLU A 579 -9.94 -19.18 6.28
C GLU A 579 -8.70 -19.72 5.52
N ALA A 580 -8.29 -19.04 4.45
CA ALA A 580 -7.10 -19.42 3.70
C ALA A 580 -5.81 -18.90 4.39
N PRO A 581 -4.70 -19.70 4.39
CA PRO A 581 -4.57 -21.04 3.84
C PRO A 581 -5.28 -22.11 4.67
N ALA A 582 -5.79 -23.14 4.03
CA ALA A 582 -6.51 -24.24 4.65
C ALA A 582 -5.94 -25.61 4.26
N PRO A 583 -6.15 -26.66 5.07
CA PRO A 583 -5.76 -28.01 4.70
C PRO A 583 -6.44 -28.48 3.41
N VAL A 584 -5.76 -29.30 2.64
CA VAL A 584 -6.29 -29.95 1.45
C VAL A 584 -6.50 -31.43 1.67
N ALA A 585 -7.40 -32.05 0.91
CA ALA A 585 -7.69 -33.47 1.04
C ALA A 585 -6.45 -34.35 0.73
N GLY A 586 -6.22 -35.39 1.53
CA GLY A 586 -5.08 -36.30 1.33
C GLY A 586 -5.04 -36.98 -0.05
N LYS A 587 -6.20 -37.12 -0.74
CA LYS A 587 -6.26 -37.59 -2.13
C LYS A 587 -5.54 -36.61 -3.08
N GLN A 588 -5.77 -35.31 -2.93
CA GLN A 588 -5.10 -34.28 -3.75
C GLN A 588 -3.58 -34.30 -3.55
N LEU A 589 -3.10 -34.43 -2.31
CA LEU A 589 -1.66 -34.54 -2.05
C LEU A 589 -1.04 -35.77 -2.73
N ARG A 590 -1.72 -36.92 -2.65
CA ARG A 590 -1.24 -38.13 -3.35
C ARG A 590 -1.21 -37.97 -4.87
N GLU A 591 -2.23 -37.34 -5.45
CA GLU A 591 -2.26 -37.06 -6.92
C GLU A 591 -1.14 -36.12 -7.35
N LEU A 592 -0.65 -35.26 -6.46
CA LEU A 592 0.50 -34.36 -6.68
C LEU A 592 1.85 -35.01 -6.32
N GLY A 593 1.87 -36.26 -5.82
CA GLY A 593 3.09 -36.90 -5.35
C GLY A 593 3.66 -36.27 -4.08
N LEU A 594 2.85 -35.55 -3.31
CA LEU A 594 3.30 -34.82 -2.11
C LEU A 594 2.96 -35.57 -0.83
N ARG A 595 3.86 -35.48 0.14
CA ARG A 595 3.65 -35.95 1.51
C ARG A 595 3.99 -34.83 2.48
N LEU A 596 3.06 -34.52 3.38
CA LEU A 596 3.33 -33.58 4.48
C LEU A 596 4.26 -34.24 5.49
N ARG A 597 5.26 -33.48 5.93
CA ARG A 597 6.07 -33.88 7.09
C ARG A 597 5.21 -33.71 8.35
N GLU A 598 5.16 -34.72 9.20
CA GLU A 598 4.49 -34.62 10.50
C GLU A 598 5.14 -33.48 11.29
N GLN A 599 4.36 -32.47 11.66
CA GLN A 599 4.83 -31.47 12.60
C GLN A 599 4.75 -32.05 14.01
N PRO A 600 5.76 -31.84 14.87
CA PRO A 600 5.63 -32.16 16.27
C PRO A 600 4.40 -31.44 16.83
N ALA A 601 3.52 -32.16 17.54
CA ALA A 601 2.30 -31.58 18.13
C ALA A 601 2.67 -30.32 18.92
N LYS A 602 1.99 -29.20 18.67
CA LYS A 602 2.17 -27.98 19.46
C LYS A 602 1.78 -28.32 20.89
N GLU A 603 2.69 -28.13 21.85
CA GLU A 603 2.54 -28.51 23.26
C GLU A 603 1.25 -28.03 23.96
N GLY A 604 0.44 -27.17 23.31
CA GLY A 604 -0.84 -26.68 23.83
C GLY A 604 -2.09 -27.45 23.36
N GLU A 605 -2.02 -28.21 22.26
CA GLU A 605 -3.18 -28.96 21.74
C GLU A 605 -3.29 -30.36 22.33
N ALA A 606 -2.18 -30.95 22.78
CA ALA A 606 -2.16 -32.25 23.47
C ALA A 606 -2.93 -32.21 24.81
N LYS A 607 -2.88 -31.11 25.56
CA LYS A 607 -3.63 -30.96 26.81
C LYS A 607 -5.14 -30.83 26.62
N LYS A 608 -5.59 -30.20 25.53
CA LYS A 608 -7.04 -30.07 25.26
C LYS A 608 -7.67 -31.37 24.75
N SER A 609 -6.93 -32.23 24.06
CA SER A 609 -7.41 -33.52 23.60
C SER A 609 -7.42 -34.56 24.73
N GLU A 610 -6.54 -34.47 25.72
CA GLU A 610 -6.56 -35.32 26.91
C GLU A 610 -7.68 -34.92 27.90
N GLU A 611 -7.95 -33.63 28.07
CA GLU A 611 -9.08 -33.15 28.88
C GLU A 611 -10.45 -33.45 28.23
N ALA A 612 -10.54 -33.43 26.88
CA ALA A 612 -11.77 -33.82 26.17
C ALA A 612 -12.00 -35.33 26.08
N ALA A 613 -10.98 -36.16 26.31
CA ALA A 613 -11.11 -37.62 26.38
C ALA A 613 -11.38 -38.14 27.81
N GLN A 614 -11.27 -37.27 28.82
CA GLN A 614 -11.56 -37.60 30.23
C GLN A 614 -12.85 -36.96 30.75
N ALA A 615 -13.58 -36.18 29.93
CA ALA A 615 -14.92 -35.67 30.19
C ALA A 615 -15.97 -36.40 29.32
#